data_511b81ca7e1f299f021ebc04e091f9fb
#
_entry.id   511b81ca7e1f299f021ebc04e091f9fb
#
_cell.length_a   1.000
_cell.length_b   1.000
_cell.length_c   1.000
_cell.angle_alpha   90.00
_cell.angle_beta   90.00
_cell.angle_gamma   90.00
#
_symmetry.space_group_name_H-M   'P 1'
#
loop_
_entity.id
_entity.type
_entity.pdbx_description
1 polymer ?
#
loop_
_entity_poly.entity_id
_entity_poly.type
_entity_poly.pdbx_seq_one_letter_code
_entity_poly.pdbx_strand_id
1 'polypeptide(L)'
;MREQGPRIVRGRTCARALALLCAVAALASHGCRDDRTDTRRPLTLSYFRLGWSQPDEGPAAQRHSEEFARQTGIRVTHPPVPETSLSQLDLSRKLVREGDPTVDVLGIDVVWSGVLGDDLFDLRPYFAAELAAMDPQLLPVFTVGGRLVAIPYQVHVGVIEYRTDLVRAYGFDHPPRTWDELETMAEKIQAGERAKGQKDFWGYVWQGAPSEALTCNALEWLAAEGAGNIVEADRTISVNNPATVRAWQRAKRWIGWISPPSVVAYRELDARNVFDAGRAAFSRNWAGATRGALVGGAGQPPQVFGRTTSMTGKFGYAGMPGGPGGRSSTLGGSGLAIPSRSTKREAAVEFIRFLVREQFNTAPLPDALAMELHDLPLVMDVRPSAHRSAVAIRPSATTGGSYEPVTRAYAQSLHAVLTGEKPAAAAAAELEEQLVAITGFKTGPPR
;
A
#
# COMPACT_ATOMS: atom_id res chain seq x y z
N MET A 1 -85.36 14.86 -44.30
CA MET A 1 -86.11 14.07 -45.30
C MET A 1 -85.86 12.58 -45.10
N ARG A 2 -86.94 11.88 -44.77
CA ARG A 2 -87.21 10.42 -44.81
C ARG A 2 -86.32 9.55 -43.89
N GLU A 3 -86.88 9.12 -42.74
CA GLU A 3 -87.92 8.05 -42.57
C GLU A 3 -87.36 6.69 -43.01
N GLN A 4 -87.33 5.76 -42.17
CA GLN A 4 -88.19 4.60 -41.73
C GLN A 4 -87.24 3.54 -41.28
N GLY A 5 -87.34 2.82 -40.26
CA GLY A 5 -88.43 2.23 -39.57
C GLY A 5 -88.06 0.74 -39.29
N PRO A 6 -88.60 0.05 -38.29
CA PRO A 6 -87.96 -1.09 -37.67
C PRO A 6 -88.37 -2.43 -38.25
N ARG A 7 -87.55 -3.53 -38.16
CA ARG A 7 -88.04 -4.90 -38.27
C ARG A 7 -87.39 -5.81 -37.21
N ILE A 8 -88.29 -6.38 -36.45
CA ILE A 8 -88.11 -7.43 -35.51
C ILE A 8 -87.84 -8.75 -36.28
N VAL A 9 -86.88 -9.58 -35.86
CA VAL A 9 -86.97 -11.04 -35.98
C VAL A 9 -86.20 -11.73 -34.82
N ARG A 10 -86.96 -12.63 -34.24
CA ARG A 10 -86.74 -13.56 -33.13
C ARG A 10 -85.55 -14.52 -33.24
N GLY A 11 -84.97 -14.78 -32.07
CA GLY A 11 -84.72 -16.15 -31.63
C GLY A 11 -83.40 -16.78 -32.04
N ARG A 12 -82.44 -16.73 -31.09
CA ARG A 12 -81.45 -17.80 -30.89
C ARG A 12 -80.68 -17.50 -29.58
N THR A 13 -81.39 -17.67 -28.48
CA THR A 13 -80.82 -17.68 -27.13
C THR A 13 -80.90 -19.11 -26.62
N CYS A 14 -79.90 -19.95 -26.90
CA CYS A 14 -79.56 -21.15 -26.11
C CYS A 14 -78.20 -21.78 -26.35
N ALA A 15 -77.43 -21.28 -27.33
CA ALA A 15 -76.14 -21.94 -27.67
C ALA A 15 -74.89 -21.17 -27.21
N ARG A 16 -75.11 -19.98 -26.55
CA ARG A 16 -73.96 -19.16 -26.10
C ARG A 16 -73.65 -19.25 -24.61
N ALA A 17 -74.51 -19.91 -23.81
CA ALA A 17 -74.30 -20.05 -22.36
C ALA A 17 -73.37 -21.22 -21.99
N LEU A 18 -73.21 -22.26 -22.84
CA LEU A 18 -72.36 -23.41 -22.54
C LEU A 18 -70.89 -23.21 -22.99
N ALA A 19 -70.62 -22.30 -23.92
CA ALA A 19 -69.26 -22.00 -24.39
C ALA A 19 -68.52 -21.03 -23.46
N LEU A 20 -69.18 -20.22 -22.63
CA LEU A 20 -68.53 -19.31 -21.67
C LEU A 20 -68.12 -20.01 -20.36
N LEU A 21 -68.75 -21.11 -19.96
CA LEU A 21 -68.35 -21.87 -18.77
C LEU A 21 -67.12 -22.76 -19.01
N CYS A 22 -66.88 -23.22 -20.21
CA CYS A 22 -65.64 -23.96 -20.54
C CYS A 22 -64.43 -23.07 -20.76
N ALA A 23 -64.61 -21.79 -21.10
CA ALA A 23 -63.50 -20.84 -21.25
C ALA A 23 -63.01 -20.29 -19.90
N VAL A 24 -63.87 -20.23 -18.88
CA VAL A 24 -63.45 -19.79 -17.51
C VAL A 24 -62.76 -20.90 -16.73
N ALA A 25 -63.07 -22.20 -17.01
CA ALA A 25 -62.36 -23.33 -16.40
C ALA A 25 -61.01 -23.61 -17.00
N ALA A 26 -60.73 -23.22 -18.26
CA ALA A 26 -59.40 -23.34 -18.88
C ALA A 26 -58.45 -22.22 -18.52
N LEU A 27 -58.89 -21.09 -17.94
CA LEU A 27 -58.06 -20.01 -17.46
C LEU A 27 -57.65 -20.15 -15.99
N ALA A 28 -58.25 -21.08 -15.25
CA ALA A 28 -57.94 -21.35 -13.84
C ALA A 28 -56.88 -22.45 -13.63
N SER A 29 -56.40 -23.13 -14.70
CA SER A 29 -55.37 -24.16 -14.62
C SER A 29 -54.01 -23.75 -15.24
N HIS A 30 -53.82 -22.47 -15.61
CA HIS A 30 -52.46 -21.94 -15.81
C HIS A 30 -51.93 -21.56 -14.43
N GLY A 31 -51.18 -22.53 -13.90
CA GLY A 31 -50.55 -22.45 -12.59
C GLY A 31 -49.96 -21.11 -12.33
N CYS A 32 -50.11 -20.65 -11.09
CA CYS A 32 -49.20 -19.70 -10.50
C CYS A 32 -47.79 -20.18 -10.76
N ARG A 33 -47.20 -19.77 -11.86
CA ARG A 33 -45.76 -19.54 -11.90
C ARG A 33 -45.60 -18.45 -10.88
N ASP A 34 -45.07 -18.85 -9.72
CA ASP A 34 -44.49 -17.98 -8.73
C ASP A 34 -43.32 -17.27 -9.40
N ASP A 35 -43.61 -16.33 -10.28
CA ASP A 35 -42.71 -15.27 -10.68
C ASP A 35 -42.57 -14.33 -9.49
N ARG A 36 -42.10 -14.90 -8.38
CA ARG A 36 -41.34 -14.11 -7.39
C ARG A 36 -40.01 -13.81 -8.09
N THR A 37 -40.04 -12.91 -9.03
CA THR A 37 -38.84 -12.11 -9.29
C THR A 37 -38.49 -11.51 -7.95
N ASP A 38 -37.44 -12.06 -7.34
CA ASP A 38 -36.87 -11.52 -6.09
C ASP A 38 -36.48 -10.08 -6.40
N THR A 39 -37.40 -9.15 -6.12
CA THR A 39 -37.24 -7.71 -6.33
C THR A 39 -36.31 -7.09 -5.28
N ARG A 40 -35.61 -7.93 -4.51
CA ARG A 40 -34.52 -7.45 -3.66
C ARG A 40 -33.48 -6.85 -4.58
N ARG A 41 -33.29 -5.53 -4.46
CA ARG A 41 -32.16 -4.87 -5.12
C ARG A 41 -30.92 -5.69 -4.81
N PRO A 42 -30.11 -6.05 -5.82
CA PRO A 42 -28.88 -6.81 -5.56
C PRO A 42 -28.04 -6.06 -4.51
N LEU A 43 -27.55 -6.80 -3.52
CA LEU A 43 -26.69 -6.24 -2.48
C LEU A 43 -25.52 -5.54 -3.14
N THR A 44 -25.24 -4.32 -2.72
CA THR A 44 -24.14 -3.53 -3.26
C THR A 44 -23.20 -3.14 -2.13
N LEU A 45 -21.93 -3.46 -2.29
CA LEU A 45 -20.83 -3.00 -1.44
C LEU A 45 -20.20 -1.76 -2.04
N SER A 46 -19.67 -0.89 -1.21
CA SER A 46 -18.75 0.17 -1.64
C SER A 46 -17.34 -0.09 -1.11
N TYR A 47 -16.38 -0.06 -2.00
CA TYR A 47 -14.97 -0.23 -1.71
C TYR A 47 -14.20 1.06 -2.00
N PHE A 48 -13.78 1.73 -0.95
CA PHE A 48 -12.90 2.90 -0.99
C PHE A 48 -11.45 2.43 -1.10
N ARG A 49 -10.91 2.47 -2.32
CA ARG A 49 -9.51 2.10 -2.60
C ARG A 49 -8.57 3.24 -2.22
N LEU A 50 -7.30 2.89 -1.96
CA LEU A 50 -6.25 3.90 -1.83
C LEU A 50 -5.95 4.52 -3.21
N GLY A 51 -5.90 5.85 -3.27
CA GLY A 51 -5.82 6.59 -4.53
C GLY A 51 -4.42 6.68 -5.13
N TRP A 52 -3.35 6.23 -4.41
CA TRP A 52 -2.02 6.08 -5.03
C TRP A 52 -1.86 4.77 -5.81
N SER A 53 -2.88 3.92 -5.78
CA SER A 53 -2.94 2.77 -6.68
C SER A 53 -2.71 3.24 -8.10
N GLN A 54 -1.81 2.58 -8.83
CA GLN A 54 -1.41 2.96 -10.18
C GLN A 54 -2.63 3.13 -11.10
N PRO A 55 -2.57 3.98 -12.13
CA PRO A 55 -3.67 4.17 -13.08
C PRO A 55 -4.22 2.87 -13.67
N ASP A 56 -3.37 1.86 -13.82
CA ASP A 56 -3.70 0.53 -14.36
C ASP A 56 -4.37 -0.40 -13.34
N GLU A 57 -4.28 -0.11 -12.04
CA GLU A 57 -4.96 -0.90 -11.01
C GLU A 57 -6.47 -0.63 -10.98
N GLY A 58 -6.92 0.53 -11.48
CA GLY A 58 -8.33 0.82 -11.68
C GLY A 58 -9.06 -0.25 -12.49
N PRO A 59 -8.59 -0.55 -13.73
CA PRO A 59 -9.14 -1.62 -14.55
C PRO A 59 -9.05 -3.01 -13.91
N ALA A 60 -7.98 -3.32 -13.15
CA ALA A 60 -7.86 -4.60 -12.46
C ALA A 60 -8.87 -4.74 -11.32
N ALA A 61 -9.01 -3.70 -10.49
CA ALA A 61 -10.01 -3.69 -9.42
C ALA A 61 -11.44 -3.76 -9.96
N GLN A 62 -11.70 -3.12 -11.10
CA GLN A 62 -12.99 -3.20 -11.76
C GLN A 62 -13.27 -4.65 -12.23
N ARG A 63 -12.30 -5.31 -12.88
CA ARG A 63 -12.43 -6.72 -13.29
C ARG A 63 -12.69 -7.65 -12.09
N HIS A 64 -11.96 -7.49 -10.99
CA HIS A 64 -12.20 -8.27 -9.77
C HIS A 64 -13.61 -8.05 -9.22
N SER A 65 -14.10 -6.81 -9.23
CA SER A 65 -15.46 -6.49 -8.76
C SER A 65 -16.54 -7.09 -9.66
N GLU A 66 -16.34 -7.09 -10.97
CA GLU A 66 -17.24 -7.72 -11.93
C GLU A 66 -17.23 -9.26 -11.80
N GLU A 67 -16.06 -9.86 -11.58
CA GLU A 67 -15.92 -11.29 -11.33
C GLU A 67 -16.62 -11.70 -10.03
N PHE A 68 -16.39 -10.95 -8.95
CA PHE A 68 -17.07 -11.18 -7.69
C PHE A 68 -18.58 -11.08 -7.83
N ALA A 69 -19.08 -10.07 -8.57
CA ALA A 69 -20.51 -9.91 -8.82
C ALA A 69 -21.10 -11.08 -9.63
N ARG A 70 -20.34 -11.63 -10.60
CA ARG A 70 -20.77 -12.83 -11.35
C ARG A 70 -20.87 -14.08 -10.47
N GLN A 71 -19.96 -14.24 -9.51
CA GLN A 71 -19.93 -15.42 -8.64
C GLN A 71 -20.97 -15.35 -7.51
N THR A 72 -21.26 -14.15 -6.98
CA THR A 72 -22.05 -13.99 -5.74
C THR A 72 -23.37 -13.25 -5.92
N GLY A 73 -23.55 -12.55 -7.03
CA GLY A 73 -24.66 -11.62 -7.22
C GLY A 73 -24.51 -10.29 -6.47
N ILE A 74 -23.41 -10.10 -5.70
CA ILE A 74 -23.12 -8.88 -4.93
C ILE A 74 -22.35 -7.92 -5.82
N ARG A 75 -22.89 -6.72 -6.03
CA ARG A 75 -22.18 -5.66 -6.77
C ARG A 75 -21.19 -4.92 -5.90
N VAL A 76 -20.09 -4.47 -6.47
CA VAL A 76 -19.10 -3.61 -5.81
C VAL A 76 -18.95 -2.32 -6.58
N THR A 77 -19.00 -1.20 -5.87
CA THR A 77 -18.78 0.14 -6.41
C THR A 77 -17.50 0.74 -5.85
N HIS A 78 -16.86 1.61 -6.63
CA HIS A 78 -15.63 2.31 -6.25
C HIS A 78 -15.89 3.81 -6.18
N PRO A 79 -16.30 4.35 -5.01
CA PRO A 79 -16.45 5.78 -4.85
C PRO A 79 -15.13 6.53 -5.11
N PRO A 80 -15.17 7.75 -5.64
CA PRO A 80 -13.98 8.56 -5.83
C PRO A 80 -13.33 8.87 -4.48
N VAL A 81 -12.00 8.87 -4.47
CA VAL A 81 -11.19 9.24 -3.31
C VAL A 81 -10.31 10.43 -3.63
N PRO A 82 -9.94 11.26 -2.64
CA PRO A 82 -9.00 12.37 -2.85
C PRO A 82 -7.65 11.89 -3.37
N GLU A 83 -6.90 12.78 -4.05
CA GLU A 83 -5.62 12.43 -4.66
C GLU A 83 -4.49 12.24 -3.63
N THR A 84 -4.51 12.99 -2.52
CA THR A 84 -3.42 12.94 -1.53
C THR A 84 -3.70 11.95 -0.41
N SER A 85 -2.66 11.27 0.08
CA SER A 85 -2.75 10.33 1.20
C SER A 85 -3.37 10.96 2.46
N LEU A 86 -2.99 12.21 2.78
CA LEU A 86 -3.52 12.91 3.95
C LEU A 86 -5.03 13.15 3.81
N SER A 87 -5.47 13.67 2.64
CA SER A 87 -6.90 13.90 2.39
C SER A 87 -7.71 12.60 2.37
N GLN A 88 -7.11 11.48 1.94
CA GLN A 88 -7.74 10.16 2.01
C GLN A 88 -7.85 9.66 3.46
N LEU A 89 -6.83 9.88 4.29
CA LEU A 89 -6.89 9.56 5.72
C LEU A 89 -7.98 10.37 6.41
N ASP A 90 -8.07 11.68 6.13
CA ASP A 90 -9.09 12.55 6.72
C ASP A 90 -10.51 12.11 6.31
N LEU A 91 -10.70 11.76 5.04
CA LEU A 91 -11.96 11.19 4.57
C LEU A 91 -12.26 9.87 5.26
N SER A 92 -11.32 8.95 5.32
CA SER A 92 -11.49 7.64 5.96
C SER A 92 -11.85 7.80 7.44
N ARG A 93 -11.14 8.68 8.15
CA ARG A 93 -11.41 9.01 9.56
C ARG A 93 -12.83 9.53 9.77
N LYS A 94 -13.27 10.43 8.89
CA LYS A 94 -14.65 10.95 8.92
C LYS A 94 -15.65 9.83 8.71
N LEU A 95 -15.52 9.07 7.63
CA LEU A 95 -16.46 8.00 7.25
C LEU A 95 -16.59 6.93 8.33
N VAL A 96 -15.49 6.45 8.93
CA VAL A 96 -15.56 5.40 9.95
C VAL A 96 -16.13 5.89 11.28
N ARG A 97 -15.80 7.13 11.69
CA ARG A 97 -16.29 7.72 12.96
C ARG A 97 -17.76 8.10 12.92
N GLU A 98 -18.18 8.70 11.82
CA GLU A 98 -19.59 9.05 11.60
C GLU A 98 -20.47 7.81 11.36
N GLY A 99 -19.86 6.67 11.06
CA GLY A 99 -20.57 5.43 10.76
C GLY A 99 -21.35 5.53 9.46
N ASP A 100 -20.72 6.11 8.43
CA ASP A 100 -21.35 6.32 7.13
C ASP A 100 -21.74 4.95 6.52
N PRO A 101 -23.04 4.70 6.29
CA PRO A 101 -23.50 3.42 5.75
C PRO A 101 -23.09 3.19 4.30
N THR A 102 -22.47 4.17 3.65
CA THR A 102 -21.98 4.06 2.26
C THR A 102 -20.59 3.45 2.19
N VAL A 103 -19.94 3.15 3.33
CA VAL A 103 -18.60 2.54 3.37
C VAL A 103 -18.70 1.12 3.90
N ASP A 104 -18.35 0.15 3.06
CA ASP A 104 -18.36 -1.26 3.44
C ASP A 104 -16.94 -1.85 3.54
N VAL A 105 -16.05 -1.48 2.62
CA VAL A 105 -14.64 -1.88 2.61
C VAL A 105 -13.74 -0.67 2.39
N LEU A 106 -12.66 -0.60 3.15
CA LEU A 106 -11.61 0.42 3.05
C LEU A 106 -10.28 -0.22 2.70
N GLY A 107 -9.60 0.31 1.69
CA GLY A 107 -8.16 0.18 1.58
C GLY A 107 -7.50 1.17 2.55
N ILE A 108 -6.66 0.69 3.44
CA ILE A 108 -5.93 1.53 4.39
C ILE A 108 -4.43 1.36 4.25
N ASP A 109 -3.66 2.44 4.37
CA ASP A 109 -2.20 2.37 4.48
C ASP A 109 -1.79 1.63 5.75
N VAL A 110 -0.64 0.97 5.73
CA VAL A 110 -0.10 0.26 6.90
C VAL A 110 -0.03 1.14 8.15
N VAL A 111 0.18 2.45 8.02
CA VAL A 111 0.23 3.37 9.17
C VAL A 111 -1.16 3.89 9.59
N TRP A 112 -2.20 3.67 8.81
CA TRP A 112 -3.55 4.07 9.22
C TRP A 112 -4.22 3.07 10.16
N SER A 113 -3.68 1.85 10.23
CA SER A 113 -4.17 0.82 11.15
C SER A 113 -4.21 1.30 12.61
N GLY A 114 -3.16 1.96 13.09
CA GLY A 114 -3.14 2.55 14.43
C GLY A 114 -4.09 3.73 14.57
N VAL A 115 -4.18 4.59 13.55
CA VAL A 115 -4.98 5.81 13.58
C VAL A 115 -6.48 5.54 13.53
N LEU A 116 -6.90 4.51 12.77
CA LEU A 116 -8.30 4.15 12.56
C LEU A 116 -8.74 2.91 13.37
N GLY A 117 -7.81 2.21 14.01
CA GLY A 117 -8.00 0.87 14.53
C GLY A 117 -9.18 0.71 15.50
N ASP A 118 -9.51 1.74 16.28
CA ASP A 118 -10.64 1.69 17.21
C ASP A 118 -12.00 1.67 16.51
N ASP A 119 -12.06 2.21 15.30
CA ASP A 119 -13.26 2.31 14.49
C ASP A 119 -13.37 1.16 13.45
N LEU A 120 -12.42 0.21 13.45
CA LEU A 120 -12.36 -0.90 12.50
C LEU A 120 -12.76 -2.24 13.16
N PHE A 121 -13.32 -3.12 12.34
CA PHE A 121 -13.80 -4.43 12.73
C PHE A 121 -12.63 -5.43 12.87
N ASP A 122 -12.71 -6.34 13.87
CA ASP A 122 -11.72 -7.42 14.02
C ASP A 122 -11.94 -8.52 12.98
N LEU A 123 -10.99 -8.65 12.06
CA LEU A 123 -11.04 -9.62 10.97
C LEU A 123 -10.37 -10.97 11.32
N ARG A 124 -9.64 -11.06 12.43
CA ARG A 124 -8.90 -12.28 12.80
C ARG A 124 -9.76 -13.53 12.83
N PRO A 125 -10.99 -13.54 13.41
CA PRO A 125 -11.81 -14.74 13.48
C PRO A 125 -12.29 -15.26 12.11
N TYR A 126 -12.27 -14.41 11.08
CA TYR A 126 -12.84 -14.71 9.78
C TYR A 126 -11.82 -15.19 8.75
N PHE A 127 -10.52 -15.01 9.01
CA PHE A 127 -9.45 -15.22 8.03
C PHE A 127 -8.36 -16.20 8.51
N ALA A 128 -8.66 -17.10 9.43
CA ALA A 128 -7.67 -17.99 10.03
C ALA A 128 -6.86 -18.80 8.99
N ALA A 129 -7.50 -19.30 7.93
CA ALA A 129 -6.84 -20.07 6.89
C ALA A 129 -5.94 -19.18 6.01
N GLU A 130 -6.44 -18.03 5.59
CA GLU A 130 -5.68 -17.08 4.78
C GLU A 130 -4.47 -16.52 5.55
N LEU A 131 -4.65 -16.21 6.83
CA LEU A 131 -3.57 -15.72 7.71
C LEU A 131 -2.46 -16.75 7.93
N ALA A 132 -2.79 -18.04 7.99
CA ALA A 132 -1.79 -19.10 8.10
C ALA A 132 -0.88 -19.20 6.86
N ALA A 133 -1.36 -18.74 5.70
CA ALA A 133 -0.61 -18.70 4.45
C ALA A 133 0.13 -17.37 4.24
N MET A 134 -0.11 -16.37 5.10
CA MET A 134 0.54 -15.05 5.03
C MET A 134 1.84 -15.02 5.82
N ASP A 135 2.70 -14.09 5.48
CA ASP A 135 3.90 -13.83 6.25
C ASP A 135 3.56 -13.26 7.62
N PRO A 136 4.03 -13.90 8.70
CA PRO A 136 3.75 -13.43 10.05
C PRO A 136 4.32 -12.05 10.36
N GLN A 137 5.35 -11.57 9.64
CA GLN A 137 5.89 -10.21 9.81
C GLN A 137 4.93 -9.10 9.37
N LEU A 138 3.92 -9.40 8.54
CA LEU A 138 2.94 -8.44 8.07
C LEU A 138 1.82 -8.19 9.09
N LEU A 139 1.54 -9.14 9.95
CA LEU A 139 0.38 -9.06 10.85
C LEU A 139 0.51 -7.98 11.94
N PRO A 140 1.70 -7.74 12.53
CA PRO A 140 1.85 -6.71 13.58
C PRO A 140 1.41 -5.32 13.15
N VAL A 141 1.65 -4.90 11.89
CA VAL A 141 1.28 -3.56 11.41
C VAL A 141 -0.22 -3.33 11.34
N PHE A 142 -1.00 -4.41 11.21
CA PHE A 142 -2.46 -4.37 11.18
C PHE A 142 -3.12 -4.89 12.46
N THR A 143 -2.32 -5.15 13.51
CA THR A 143 -2.84 -5.61 14.80
C THR A 143 -2.81 -4.47 15.82
N VAL A 144 -3.97 -4.01 16.23
CA VAL A 144 -4.16 -2.91 17.20
C VAL A 144 -4.95 -3.43 18.38
N GLY A 145 -4.40 -3.32 19.58
CA GLY A 145 -5.06 -3.80 20.80
C GLY A 145 -5.43 -5.30 20.76
N GLY A 146 -4.63 -6.13 20.10
CA GLY A 146 -4.89 -7.57 19.91
C GLY A 146 -5.85 -7.91 18.77
N ARG A 147 -6.54 -6.94 18.18
CA ARG A 147 -7.46 -7.10 17.05
C ARG A 147 -6.74 -6.94 15.72
N LEU A 148 -7.02 -7.77 14.74
CA LEU A 148 -6.53 -7.62 13.37
C LEU A 148 -7.51 -6.72 12.60
N VAL A 149 -7.20 -5.44 12.48
CA VAL A 149 -8.10 -4.42 11.95
C VAL A 149 -8.08 -4.31 10.42
N ALA A 150 -7.12 -4.94 9.75
CA ALA A 150 -7.11 -5.08 8.31
C ALA A 150 -6.38 -6.37 7.90
N ILE A 151 -6.75 -6.90 6.73
CA ILE A 151 -6.03 -8.02 6.10
C ILE A 151 -4.94 -7.45 5.18
N PRO A 152 -3.66 -7.85 5.33
CA PRO A 152 -2.59 -7.45 4.43
C PRO A 152 -3.00 -7.68 2.96
N TYR A 153 -2.86 -6.67 2.10
CA TYR A 153 -3.29 -6.77 0.71
C TYR A 153 -2.20 -6.36 -0.29
N GLN A 154 -1.60 -5.22 -0.15
CA GLN A 154 -0.45 -4.79 -0.94
C GLN A 154 0.75 -4.61 -0.02
N VAL A 155 1.89 -5.15 -0.42
CA VAL A 155 3.14 -5.04 0.32
C VAL A 155 4.14 -4.24 -0.50
N HIS A 156 4.70 -3.22 0.10
CA HIS A 156 5.76 -2.41 -0.48
C HIS A 156 6.91 -2.34 0.52
N VAL A 157 8.13 -2.31 0.03
CA VAL A 157 9.31 -2.14 0.89
C VAL A 157 10.24 -1.10 0.30
N GLY A 158 11.03 -0.47 1.17
CA GLY A 158 12.12 0.39 0.74
C GLY A 158 13.18 -0.41 -0.01
N VAL A 159 13.66 0.12 -1.13
CA VAL A 159 14.67 -0.50 -1.99
C VAL A 159 15.68 0.52 -2.45
N ILE A 160 16.84 0.02 -2.90
CA ILE A 160 17.77 0.78 -3.71
C ILE A 160 17.49 0.50 -5.18
N GLU A 161 17.05 1.52 -5.91
CA GLU A 161 17.13 1.55 -7.38
C GLU A 161 18.56 1.88 -7.76
N TYR A 162 19.20 1.12 -8.67
CA TYR A 162 20.59 1.35 -9.01
C TYR A 162 20.84 1.21 -10.52
N ARG A 163 21.83 1.94 -11.02
CA ARG A 163 22.30 1.89 -12.41
C ARG A 163 23.14 0.65 -12.65
N THR A 164 22.53 -0.42 -13.16
CA THR A 164 23.24 -1.69 -13.46
C THR A 164 24.37 -1.51 -14.46
N ASP A 165 24.17 -0.65 -15.45
CA ASP A 165 25.18 -0.30 -16.46
C ASP A 165 26.39 0.42 -15.84
N LEU A 166 26.17 1.37 -14.94
CA LEU A 166 27.26 2.10 -14.29
C LEU A 166 27.97 1.26 -13.23
N VAL A 167 27.24 0.50 -12.43
CA VAL A 167 27.84 -0.41 -11.44
C VAL A 167 28.85 -1.32 -12.13
N ARG A 168 28.48 -1.95 -13.25
CA ARG A 168 29.40 -2.79 -14.06
C ARG A 168 30.50 -1.99 -14.70
N ALA A 169 30.21 -0.83 -15.29
CA ALA A 169 31.23 0.00 -15.99
C ALA A 169 32.31 0.51 -15.04
N TYR A 170 32.01 0.68 -13.76
CA TYR A 170 32.98 1.10 -12.74
C TYR A 170 33.59 -0.06 -11.96
N GLY A 171 33.43 -1.31 -12.44
CA GLY A 171 34.13 -2.49 -11.95
C GLY A 171 33.52 -3.13 -10.71
N PHE A 172 32.23 -2.93 -10.49
CA PHE A 172 31.47 -3.64 -9.43
C PHE A 172 30.60 -4.72 -10.08
N ASP A 173 30.48 -5.87 -9.43
CA ASP A 173 29.73 -7.05 -9.90
C ASP A 173 28.37 -7.23 -9.22
N HIS A 174 28.08 -6.45 -8.18
CA HIS A 174 26.85 -6.47 -7.42
C HIS A 174 26.42 -5.07 -6.97
N PRO A 175 25.14 -4.87 -6.61
CA PRO A 175 24.69 -3.65 -5.93
C PRO A 175 25.23 -3.57 -4.50
N PRO A 176 25.22 -2.38 -3.87
CA PRO A 176 25.77 -2.20 -2.54
C PRO A 176 24.99 -3.03 -1.49
N ARG A 177 25.70 -3.78 -0.67
CA ARG A 177 25.17 -4.62 0.41
C ARG A 177 25.24 -3.93 1.77
N THR A 178 26.15 -2.98 1.93
CA THR A 178 26.33 -2.17 3.14
C THR A 178 26.32 -0.68 2.80
N TRP A 179 26.06 0.15 3.80
CA TRP A 179 26.12 1.59 3.62
C TRP A 179 27.54 2.08 3.25
N ASP A 180 28.58 1.41 3.73
CA ASP A 180 29.98 1.73 3.37
C ASP A 180 30.27 1.37 1.91
N GLU A 181 29.73 0.26 1.41
CA GLU A 181 29.81 -0.08 -0.02
C GLU A 181 29.04 0.94 -0.87
N LEU A 182 27.85 1.34 -0.45
CA LEU A 182 27.07 2.37 -1.15
C LEU A 182 27.85 3.68 -1.24
N GLU A 183 28.46 4.15 -0.15
CA GLU A 183 29.29 5.35 -0.12
C GLU A 183 30.45 5.23 -1.11
N THR A 184 31.19 4.13 -1.08
CA THR A 184 32.34 3.86 -1.96
C THR A 184 31.95 3.81 -3.44
N MET A 185 30.87 3.09 -3.75
CA MET A 185 30.38 2.94 -5.12
C MET A 185 29.82 4.26 -5.65
N ALA A 186 29.03 4.95 -4.83
CA ALA A 186 28.41 6.24 -5.17
C ALA A 186 29.46 7.30 -5.47
N GLU A 187 30.50 7.43 -4.63
CA GLU A 187 31.60 8.38 -4.83
C GLU A 187 32.38 8.08 -6.13
N LYS A 188 32.76 6.83 -6.34
CA LYS A 188 33.52 6.41 -7.54
C LYS A 188 32.73 6.66 -8.83
N ILE A 189 31.46 6.27 -8.85
CA ILE A 189 30.62 6.46 -10.05
C ILE A 189 30.37 7.94 -10.30
N GLN A 190 30.05 8.71 -9.26
CA GLN A 190 29.83 10.16 -9.36
C GLN A 190 31.07 10.88 -9.91
N ALA A 191 32.24 10.60 -9.36
CA ALA A 191 33.49 11.20 -9.82
C ALA A 191 33.76 10.89 -11.29
N GLY A 192 33.55 9.63 -11.70
CA GLY A 192 33.74 9.21 -13.08
C GLY A 192 32.76 9.82 -14.07
N GLU A 193 31.49 9.90 -13.73
CA GLU A 193 30.47 10.51 -14.60
C GLU A 193 30.66 12.03 -14.71
N ARG A 194 31.06 12.70 -13.63
CA ARG A 194 31.41 14.12 -13.64
C ARG A 194 32.65 14.40 -14.51
N ALA A 195 33.63 13.52 -14.48
CA ALA A 195 34.81 13.60 -15.36
C ALA A 195 34.47 13.45 -16.85
N LYS A 196 33.37 12.75 -17.18
CA LYS A 196 32.82 12.63 -18.54
C LYS A 196 31.92 13.83 -18.93
N GLY A 197 31.82 14.85 -18.09
CA GLY A 197 31.07 16.08 -18.36
C GLY A 197 29.66 16.15 -17.75
N GLN A 198 29.20 15.12 -17.05
CA GLN A 198 27.91 15.12 -16.37
C GLN A 198 28.02 15.83 -15.00
N LYS A 199 28.17 17.15 -15.02
CA LYS A 199 28.46 17.95 -13.81
C LYS A 199 27.39 17.80 -12.70
N ASP A 200 26.14 17.60 -13.08
CA ASP A 200 25.00 17.46 -12.16
C ASP A 200 24.68 16.01 -11.79
N PHE A 201 25.63 15.08 -12.01
CA PHE A 201 25.49 13.69 -11.63
C PHE A 201 25.80 13.48 -10.15
N TRP A 202 24.96 12.69 -9.45
CA TRP A 202 25.08 12.40 -8.03
C TRP A 202 25.18 10.89 -7.77
N GLY A 203 25.85 10.53 -6.69
CA GLY A 203 26.03 9.14 -6.30
C GLY A 203 24.73 8.54 -5.76
N TYR A 204 24.03 9.26 -4.86
CA TYR A 204 22.86 8.75 -4.16
C TYR A 204 21.80 9.83 -3.94
N VAL A 205 20.53 9.51 -4.20
CA VAL A 205 19.38 10.38 -3.95
C VAL A 205 18.33 9.66 -3.13
N TRP A 206 17.64 10.41 -2.26
CA TRP A 206 16.67 9.90 -1.30
C TRP A 206 15.72 11.00 -0.84
N GLN A 207 14.73 10.67 0.03
CA GLN A 207 13.70 11.59 0.47
C GLN A 207 14.13 12.28 1.77
N GLY A 208 14.58 13.54 1.69
CA GLY A 208 15.08 14.32 2.83
C GLY A 208 14.12 15.38 3.35
N ALA A 209 13.00 15.65 2.66
CA ALA A 209 11.98 16.56 3.14
C ALA A 209 11.35 16.05 4.47
N PRO A 210 10.95 16.93 5.41
CA PRO A 210 10.35 16.53 6.68
C PRO A 210 8.93 15.97 6.45
N SER A 211 8.86 14.72 6.05
CA SER A 211 7.65 13.98 5.67
C SER A 211 7.72 12.54 6.16
N GLU A 212 6.65 11.79 5.95
CA GLU A 212 6.58 10.36 6.24
C GLU A 212 7.70 9.56 5.52
N ALA A 213 8.08 9.97 4.31
CA ALA A 213 9.16 9.34 3.57
C ALA A 213 10.53 9.46 4.27
N LEU A 214 10.80 10.59 4.93
CA LEU A 214 12.02 10.74 5.74
C LEU A 214 12.00 9.82 6.96
N THR A 215 10.86 9.65 7.61
CA THR A 215 10.70 8.67 8.70
C THR A 215 11.02 7.26 8.21
N CYS A 216 10.55 6.88 7.01
CA CYS A 216 10.86 5.58 6.41
C CYS A 216 12.36 5.39 6.15
N ASN A 217 13.02 6.36 5.50
CA ASN A 217 14.47 6.30 5.26
C ASN A 217 15.24 6.16 6.58
N ALA A 218 14.86 6.95 7.57
CA ALA A 218 15.55 6.96 8.85
C ALA A 218 15.41 5.65 9.61
N LEU A 219 14.27 4.99 9.55
CA LEU A 219 14.10 3.66 10.15
C LEU A 219 15.04 2.62 9.52
N GLU A 220 15.29 2.70 8.22
CA GLU A 220 16.26 1.85 7.53
C GLU A 220 17.69 2.10 8.03
N TRP A 221 18.04 3.36 8.28
CA TRP A 221 19.34 3.73 8.84
C TRP A 221 19.49 3.33 10.31
N LEU A 222 18.42 3.50 11.12
CA LEU A 222 18.41 3.07 12.52
C LEU A 222 18.60 1.56 12.62
N ALA A 223 17.83 0.79 11.85
CA ALA A 223 17.92 -0.67 11.85
C ALA A 223 19.32 -1.15 11.46
N ALA A 224 19.92 -0.55 10.44
CA ALA A 224 21.27 -0.89 10.01
C ALA A 224 22.34 -0.61 11.08
N GLU A 225 22.17 0.43 11.90
CA GLU A 225 23.08 0.75 13.03
C GLU A 225 22.77 -0.02 14.31
N GLY A 226 21.68 -0.82 14.35
CA GLY A 226 21.22 -1.49 15.56
C GLY A 226 20.64 -0.53 16.60
N ALA A 227 20.04 0.56 16.13
CA ALA A 227 19.50 1.62 16.99
C ALA A 227 18.09 1.31 17.52
N GLY A 228 17.49 0.16 17.18
CA GLY A 228 16.11 -0.15 17.49
C GLY A 228 15.11 0.61 16.62
N ASN A 229 13.99 0.99 17.22
CA ASN A 229 12.93 1.74 16.56
C ASN A 229 12.79 3.14 17.14
N ILE A 230 11.86 3.93 16.66
CA ILE A 230 11.48 5.25 17.26
C ILE A 230 10.77 4.99 18.59
N VAL A 231 9.79 4.07 18.55
CA VAL A 231 9.07 3.52 19.68
C VAL A 231 8.99 2.00 19.47
N GLU A 232 9.45 1.25 20.44
CA GLU A 232 9.47 -0.20 20.43
C GLU A 232 8.05 -0.78 20.59
N ALA A 233 7.87 -2.05 20.23
CA ALA A 233 6.57 -2.74 20.32
C ALA A 233 5.98 -2.75 21.74
N ASP A 234 6.82 -2.74 22.77
CA ASP A 234 6.42 -2.68 24.17
C ASP A 234 6.17 -1.26 24.72
N ARG A 235 6.09 -0.26 23.81
CA ARG A 235 5.90 1.15 24.10
C ARG A 235 7.08 1.84 24.79
N THR A 236 8.29 1.31 24.60
CA THR A 236 9.52 1.97 25.03
C THR A 236 9.96 2.96 23.95
N ILE A 237 10.20 4.21 24.32
CA ILE A 237 10.86 5.22 23.46
C ILE A 237 12.36 4.97 23.53
N SER A 238 12.97 4.56 22.41
CA SER A 238 14.39 4.15 22.37
C SER A 238 15.25 5.03 21.46
N VAL A 239 14.68 6.06 20.85
CA VAL A 239 15.32 6.87 19.80
C VAL A 239 16.58 7.63 20.26
N ASN A 240 16.68 7.98 21.54
CA ASN A 240 17.83 8.67 22.11
C ASN A 240 18.93 7.69 22.53
N ASN A 241 19.71 7.24 21.57
CA ASN A 241 20.82 6.32 21.81
C ASN A 241 22.00 6.61 20.85
N PRO A 242 23.24 6.14 21.17
CA PRO A 242 24.43 6.42 20.35
C PRO A 242 24.34 5.90 18.89
N ALA A 243 23.62 4.82 18.63
CA ALA A 243 23.46 4.27 17.30
C ALA A 243 22.55 5.15 16.43
N THR A 244 21.48 5.70 16.99
CA THR A 244 20.65 6.73 16.33
C THR A 244 21.50 7.94 15.94
N VAL A 245 22.34 8.42 16.85
CA VAL A 245 23.22 9.57 16.57
C VAL A 245 24.18 9.27 15.41
N ARG A 246 24.76 8.07 15.37
CA ARG A 246 25.63 7.66 14.24
C ARG A 246 24.87 7.58 12.93
N ALA A 247 23.68 6.98 12.94
CA ALA A 247 22.83 6.86 11.73
C ALA A 247 22.51 8.24 11.14
N TRP A 248 22.08 9.19 11.98
CA TRP A 248 21.73 10.54 11.54
C TRP A 248 22.96 11.35 11.08
N GLN A 249 24.10 11.20 11.75
CA GLN A 249 25.35 11.82 11.33
C GLN A 249 25.84 11.26 9.99
N ARG A 250 25.67 9.95 9.73
CA ARG A 250 25.99 9.33 8.43
C ARG A 250 25.15 9.96 7.32
N ALA A 251 23.85 10.03 7.49
CA ALA A 251 22.96 10.63 6.50
C ALA A 251 23.29 12.10 6.22
N LYS A 252 23.59 12.86 7.25
CA LYS A 252 24.04 14.26 7.12
C LYS A 252 25.32 14.39 6.29
N ARG A 253 26.30 13.49 6.49
CA ARG A 253 27.57 13.51 5.71
C ARG A 253 27.37 13.28 4.21
N TRP A 254 26.35 12.55 3.79
CA TRP A 254 26.07 12.34 2.37
C TRP A 254 25.74 13.63 1.62
N ILE A 255 25.15 14.61 2.32
CA ILE A 255 24.69 15.89 1.73
C ILE A 255 25.88 16.74 1.31
N GLY A 256 25.93 17.07 0.00
CA GLY A 256 27.04 17.79 -0.61
C GLY A 256 28.24 16.91 -0.97
N TRP A 257 28.32 15.67 -0.49
CA TRP A 257 29.34 14.68 -0.86
C TRP A 257 28.83 13.76 -1.98
N ILE A 258 27.99 12.77 -1.67
CA ILE A 258 27.42 11.83 -2.64
C ILE A 258 25.94 12.14 -2.96
N SER A 259 25.29 13.00 -2.22
CA SER A 259 23.92 13.46 -2.41
C SER A 259 23.88 14.97 -2.66
N PRO A 260 22.96 15.47 -3.53
CA PRO A 260 22.85 16.90 -3.77
C PRO A 260 22.45 17.67 -2.52
N PRO A 261 22.88 18.92 -2.32
CA PRO A 261 22.41 19.75 -1.22
C PRO A 261 20.89 19.90 -1.17
N SER A 262 20.22 19.88 -2.33
CA SER A 262 18.77 19.93 -2.45
C SER A 262 18.04 18.67 -1.97
N VAL A 263 18.76 17.58 -1.67
CA VAL A 263 18.15 16.31 -1.22
C VAL A 263 17.29 16.50 0.05
N VAL A 264 17.61 17.48 0.88
CA VAL A 264 16.82 17.82 2.09
C VAL A 264 15.39 18.30 1.78
N ALA A 265 15.12 18.69 0.55
CA ALA A 265 13.80 19.09 0.09
C ALA A 265 13.08 18.01 -0.75
N TYR A 266 13.76 16.88 -1.03
CA TYR A 266 13.20 15.85 -1.92
C TYR A 266 12.12 15.03 -1.22
N ARG A 267 11.05 14.79 -1.98
CA ARG A 267 10.03 13.77 -1.73
C ARG A 267 10.22 12.60 -2.69
N GLU A 268 9.33 11.64 -2.69
CA GLU A 268 9.43 10.42 -3.51
C GLU A 268 9.59 10.73 -5.01
N LEU A 269 8.77 11.64 -5.54
CA LEU A 269 8.82 12.00 -6.96
C LEU A 269 10.08 12.79 -7.31
N ASP A 270 10.62 13.60 -6.39
CA ASP A 270 11.82 14.40 -6.65
C ASP A 270 13.05 13.49 -6.80
N ALA A 271 13.26 12.57 -5.86
CA ALA A 271 14.34 11.59 -5.93
C ALA A 271 14.21 10.71 -7.18
N ARG A 272 12.99 10.26 -7.48
CA ARG A 272 12.66 9.50 -8.68
C ARG A 272 12.99 10.25 -9.96
N ASN A 273 12.59 11.51 -10.07
CA ASN A 273 12.83 12.33 -11.27
C ASN A 273 14.32 12.54 -11.53
N VAL A 274 15.13 12.69 -10.49
CA VAL A 274 16.61 12.79 -10.63
C VAL A 274 17.18 11.48 -11.15
N PHE A 275 16.75 10.34 -10.63
CA PHE A 275 17.19 9.01 -11.05
C PHE A 275 16.72 8.71 -12.49
N ASP A 276 15.46 8.94 -12.83
CA ASP A 276 14.88 8.71 -14.16
C ASP A 276 15.48 9.59 -15.24
N ALA A 277 15.95 10.78 -14.87
CA ALA A 277 16.72 11.65 -15.76
C ALA A 277 18.17 11.16 -15.97
N GLY A 278 18.57 10.02 -15.37
CA GLY A 278 19.92 9.46 -15.47
C GLY A 278 20.97 10.24 -14.69
N ARG A 279 20.58 11.07 -13.73
CA ARG A 279 21.47 11.97 -12.97
C ARG A 279 21.85 11.44 -11.58
N ALA A 280 21.54 10.17 -11.28
CA ALA A 280 21.98 9.51 -10.06
C ALA A 280 22.38 8.06 -10.30
N ALA A 281 23.37 7.54 -9.55
CA ALA A 281 23.78 6.14 -9.59
C ALA A 281 22.85 5.26 -8.78
N PHE A 282 22.42 5.75 -7.63
CA PHE A 282 21.55 5.06 -6.68
C PHE A 282 20.39 5.98 -6.24
N SER A 283 19.21 5.39 -6.03
CA SER A 283 18.06 6.08 -5.49
C SER A 283 17.37 5.18 -4.46
N ARG A 284 17.06 5.73 -3.29
CA ARG A 284 16.10 5.06 -2.39
C ARG A 284 14.69 5.32 -2.89
N ASN A 285 13.93 4.26 -3.08
CA ASN A 285 12.52 4.39 -3.43
C ASN A 285 11.73 3.19 -2.90
N TRP A 286 10.49 3.07 -3.31
CA TRP A 286 9.62 1.95 -2.98
C TRP A 286 9.64 0.92 -4.11
N ALA A 287 9.82 -0.35 -3.77
CA ALA A 287 9.49 -1.43 -4.67
C ALA A 287 7.96 -1.53 -4.73
N GLY A 288 7.38 -0.85 -5.63
CA GLY A 288 5.95 -0.88 -5.85
C GLY A 288 5.70 -1.31 -7.28
N ALA A 289 5.98 -2.55 -7.62
CA ALA A 289 5.48 -3.12 -8.83
C ALA A 289 4.22 -3.89 -8.47
N THR A 290 3.10 -3.58 -9.09
CA THR A 290 2.06 -4.57 -9.24
C THR A 290 2.64 -5.72 -10.07
N ARG A 291 2.26 -6.95 -9.76
CA ARG A 291 2.73 -8.15 -10.47
C ARG A 291 2.58 -8.07 -12.00
N GLY A 292 1.60 -7.28 -12.48
CA GLY A 292 1.41 -6.99 -13.90
C GLY A 292 2.46 -6.08 -14.52
N ALA A 293 3.18 -5.29 -13.71
CA ALA A 293 4.22 -4.37 -14.19
C ALA A 293 5.62 -5.02 -14.24
N LEU A 294 5.83 -6.16 -13.55
CA LEU A 294 7.06 -6.95 -13.64
C LEU A 294 7.04 -7.96 -14.80
N VAL A 295 5.88 -8.26 -15.35
CA VAL A 295 5.73 -9.17 -16.48
C VAL A 295 5.51 -8.34 -17.74
N GLY A 296 6.58 -7.86 -18.33
CA GLY A 296 6.54 -7.36 -19.71
C GLY A 296 6.02 -8.49 -20.60
N GLY A 297 5.06 -8.20 -21.52
CA GLY A 297 4.66 -9.15 -22.55
C GLY A 297 5.89 -9.68 -23.28
N ALA A 298 5.83 -10.88 -23.81
CA ALA A 298 6.94 -11.53 -24.50
C ALA A 298 7.63 -10.55 -25.48
N GLY A 299 8.87 -10.18 -25.19
CA GLY A 299 9.68 -9.26 -26.00
C GLY A 299 9.71 -7.79 -25.56
N GLN A 300 9.05 -7.42 -24.46
CA GLN A 300 9.21 -6.07 -23.86
C GLN A 300 9.98 -6.14 -22.55
N PRO A 301 10.89 -5.16 -22.30
CA PRO A 301 11.55 -5.07 -21.00
C PRO A 301 10.52 -4.90 -19.89
N PRO A 302 10.74 -5.46 -18.68
CA PRO A 302 9.82 -5.32 -17.57
C PRO A 302 9.55 -3.83 -17.29
N GLN A 303 8.30 -3.43 -17.43
CA GLN A 303 7.86 -2.07 -17.06
C GLN A 303 7.58 -2.07 -15.58
N VAL A 304 8.46 -1.48 -14.80
CA VAL A 304 8.24 -1.26 -13.39
C VAL A 304 7.50 0.07 -13.24
N PHE A 305 6.30 0.05 -12.66
CA PHE A 305 5.43 1.22 -12.43
C PHE A 305 4.90 1.95 -13.68
N GLY A 306 4.68 1.28 -14.80
CA GLY A 306 4.19 1.96 -16.02
C GLY A 306 5.16 3.02 -16.56
N ARG A 307 6.42 3.02 -16.11
CA ARG A 307 7.43 4.02 -16.46
C ARG A 307 8.06 3.72 -17.81
N THR A 308 7.83 4.59 -18.77
CA THR A 308 8.71 4.73 -19.93
C THR A 308 9.77 5.75 -19.57
N THR A 309 10.97 5.31 -19.20
CA THR A 309 12.08 6.21 -18.91
C THR A 309 13.23 5.97 -19.89
N SER A 310 14.10 6.98 -20.07
CA SER A 310 15.38 6.81 -20.80
C SER A 310 16.31 5.78 -20.14
N MET A 311 15.91 5.28 -18.97
CA MET A 311 16.64 4.35 -18.13
C MET A 311 16.18 2.89 -18.28
N THR A 312 15.17 2.62 -19.13
CA THR A 312 14.68 1.27 -19.39
C THR A 312 15.85 0.33 -19.74
N GLY A 313 15.97 -0.79 -19.03
CA GLY A 313 17.03 -1.78 -19.21
C GLY A 313 18.42 -1.38 -18.62
N LYS A 314 18.52 -0.23 -17.95
CA LYS A 314 19.78 0.27 -17.37
C LYS A 314 19.77 0.30 -15.84
N PHE A 315 18.70 -0.09 -15.20
CA PHE A 315 18.60 -0.09 -13.75
C PHE A 315 18.04 -1.40 -13.20
N GLY A 316 18.30 -1.65 -11.95
CA GLY A 316 17.79 -2.78 -11.17
C GLY A 316 17.38 -2.34 -9.79
N TYR A 317 16.87 -3.29 -9.02
CA TYR A 317 16.50 -3.11 -7.62
C TYR A 317 17.36 -3.98 -6.73
N ALA A 318 17.69 -3.45 -5.57
CA ALA A 318 18.38 -4.19 -4.51
C ALA A 318 17.72 -3.90 -3.17
N GLY A 319 17.86 -4.81 -2.21
CA GLY A 319 17.50 -4.57 -0.82
C GLY A 319 18.29 -3.42 -0.23
N MET A 320 17.76 -2.80 0.83
CA MET A 320 18.46 -1.72 1.53
C MET A 320 19.84 -2.19 2.03
N PRO A 321 20.85 -1.31 1.97
CA PRO A 321 22.16 -1.62 2.53
C PRO A 321 22.09 -1.86 4.03
N GLY A 322 22.94 -2.74 4.53
CA GLY A 322 23.04 -3.07 5.96
C GLY A 322 24.18 -2.36 6.65
N GLY A 323 24.29 -2.63 7.94
CA GLY A 323 25.35 -2.18 8.83
C GLY A 323 25.50 -3.14 9.99
N PRO A 324 26.07 -2.71 11.14
CA PRO A 324 26.26 -3.57 12.32
C PRO A 324 24.98 -4.22 12.85
N GLY A 325 23.81 -3.57 12.68
CA GLY A 325 22.49 -4.07 13.07
C GLY A 325 21.84 -4.99 12.03
N GLY A 326 22.50 -5.22 10.88
CA GLY A 326 21.96 -6.03 9.79
C GLY A 326 21.33 -5.21 8.67
N ARG A 327 20.46 -5.86 7.87
CA ARG A 327 19.73 -5.25 6.75
C ARG A 327 18.25 -5.21 7.08
N SER A 328 17.62 -4.06 6.84
CA SER A 328 16.19 -3.92 7.04
C SER A 328 15.61 -2.92 6.05
N SER A 329 14.40 -3.17 5.59
CA SER A 329 13.65 -2.27 4.73
C SER A 329 12.37 -1.82 5.43
N THR A 330 12.01 -0.56 5.30
CA THR A 330 10.74 -0.08 5.85
C THR A 330 9.57 -0.73 5.13
N LEU A 331 8.65 -1.31 5.91
CA LEU A 331 7.41 -1.88 5.40
C LEU A 331 6.41 -0.77 5.09
N GLY A 332 5.92 -0.79 3.87
CA GLY A 332 4.80 -0.01 3.37
C GLY A 332 3.73 -0.90 2.75
N GLY A 333 2.75 -0.30 2.11
CA GLY A 333 1.66 -1.01 1.46
C GLY A 333 0.31 -0.75 2.10
N SER A 334 -0.63 -1.66 1.91
CA SER A 334 -2.01 -1.49 2.33
C SER A 334 -2.66 -2.78 2.83
N GLY A 335 -3.71 -2.59 3.61
CA GLY A 335 -4.61 -3.65 4.03
C GLY A 335 -6.05 -3.33 3.67
N LEU A 336 -6.89 -4.36 3.71
CA LEU A 336 -8.34 -4.26 3.50
C LEU A 336 -9.03 -4.32 4.86
N ALA A 337 -9.81 -3.29 5.18
CA ALA A 337 -10.50 -3.10 6.45
C ALA A 337 -12.01 -2.98 6.27
N ILE A 338 -12.75 -3.26 7.34
CA ILE A 338 -14.20 -3.08 7.42
C ILE A 338 -14.51 -2.12 8.58
N PRO A 339 -15.30 -1.04 8.38
CA PRO A 339 -15.75 -0.20 9.47
C PRO A 339 -16.54 -1.00 10.51
N SER A 340 -16.29 -0.76 11.81
CA SER A 340 -16.99 -1.46 12.90
C SER A 340 -18.51 -1.31 12.85
N ARG A 341 -19.00 -0.23 12.24
CA ARG A 341 -20.44 0.07 12.11
C ARG A 341 -21.06 -0.43 10.81
N SER A 342 -20.30 -1.09 9.92
CA SER A 342 -20.86 -1.65 8.69
C SER A 342 -21.98 -2.64 9.00
N THR A 343 -23.08 -2.54 8.26
CA THR A 343 -24.23 -3.45 8.35
C THR A 343 -24.13 -4.61 7.35
N LYS A 344 -23.11 -4.63 6.49
CA LYS A 344 -22.90 -5.64 5.43
C LYS A 344 -21.62 -6.45 5.64
N ARG A 345 -21.27 -6.74 6.91
CA ARG A 345 -19.98 -7.33 7.32
C ARG A 345 -19.72 -8.67 6.63
N GLU A 346 -20.71 -9.56 6.58
CA GLU A 346 -20.55 -10.88 5.95
C GLU A 346 -20.19 -10.76 4.47
N ALA A 347 -20.89 -9.91 3.74
CA ALA A 347 -20.60 -9.66 2.33
C ALA A 347 -19.24 -8.97 2.13
N ALA A 348 -18.87 -8.04 3.02
CA ALA A 348 -17.56 -7.39 3.00
C ALA A 348 -16.42 -8.37 3.29
N VAL A 349 -16.60 -9.29 4.25
CA VAL A 349 -15.66 -10.39 4.54
C VAL A 349 -15.52 -11.30 3.33
N GLU A 350 -16.62 -11.66 2.67
CA GLU A 350 -16.63 -12.48 1.46
C GLU A 350 -15.86 -11.81 0.31
N PHE A 351 -16.07 -10.51 0.11
CA PHE A 351 -15.35 -9.74 -0.90
C PHE A 351 -13.84 -9.63 -0.59
N ILE A 352 -13.45 -9.34 0.65
CA ILE A 352 -12.03 -9.32 1.04
C ILE A 352 -11.41 -10.69 0.83
N ARG A 353 -12.09 -11.78 1.21
CA ARG A 353 -11.60 -13.15 1.00
C ARG A 353 -11.43 -13.46 -0.48
N PHE A 354 -12.34 -13.04 -1.33
CA PHE A 354 -12.22 -13.16 -2.78
C PHE A 354 -10.94 -12.43 -3.27
N LEU A 355 -10.72 -11.17 -2.90
CA LEU A 355 -9.54 -10.41 -3.31
C LEU A 355 -8.23 -11.05 -2.83
N VAL A 356 -8.19 -11.55 -1.61
CA VAL A 356 -7.02 -12.25 -1.05
C VAL A 356 -6.74 -13.54 -1.82
N ARG A 357 -7.76 -14.33 -2.14
CA ARG A 357 -7.61 -15.56 -2.94
C ARG A 357 -7.10 -15.26 -4.35
N GLU A 358 -7.59 -14.22 -4.99
CA GLU A 358 -7.09 -13.79 -6.29
C GLU A 358 -5.60 -13.44 -6.25
N GLN A 359 -5.10 -12.85 -5.15
CA GLN A 359 -3.68 -12.67 -4.95
C GLN A 359 -2.90 -13.99 -4.82
N PHE A 360 -3.43 -14.95 -4.07
CA PHE A 360 -2.78 -16.26 -3.89
C PHE A 360 -2.82 -17.10 -5.18
N ASN A 361 -3.83 -16.91 -6.04
CA ASN A 361 -3.95 -17.61 -7.31
C ASN A 361 -3.02 -17.08 -8.39
N THR A 362 -2.46 -15.88 -8.21
CA THR A 362 -1.46 -15.37 -9.14
C THR A 362 -0.17 -16.18 -9.04
N ALA A 363 0.41 -16.59 -10.19
CA ALA A 363 1.64 -17.40 -10.22
C ALA A 363 2.80 -16.71 -9.46
N PRO A 364 3.69 -17.42 -8.74
CA PRO A 364 4.89 -16.81 -8.16
C PRO A 364 5.74 -16.13 -9.25
N LEU A 365 6.56 -15.16 -8.85
CA LEU A 365 7.52 -14.54 -9.76
C LEU A 365 8.38 -15.64 -10.42
N PRO A 366 8.67 -15.56 -11.73
CA PRO A 366 9.59 -16.49 -12.37
C PRO A 366 10.94 -16.52 -11.64
N ASP A 367 11.55 -17.70 -11.46
CA ASP A 367 12.85 -17.86 -10.78
C ASP A 367 13.95 -16.97 -11.34
N ALA A 368 13.97 -16.70 -12.64
CA ALA A 368 14.91 -15.78 -13.27
C ALA A 368 14.76 -14.34 -12.76
N LEU A 369 13.55 -13.88 -12.52
CA LEU A 369 13.29 -12.55 -11.95
C LEU A 369 13.53 -12.54 -10.44
N ALA A 370 13.26 -13.64 -9.76
CA ALA A 370 13.60 -13.85 -8.36
C ALA A 370 15.12 -13.84 -8.15
N MET A 371 15.91 -14.32 -9.13
CA MET A 371 17.38 -14.29 -9.08
C MET A 371 17.98 -12.89 -9.27
N GLU A 372 17.36 -12.00 -10.05
CA GLU A 372 17.79 -10.59 -10.15
C GLU A 372 17.35 -9.77 -8.93
N LEU A 373 16.45 -10.31 -8.13
CA LEU A 373 15.89 -9.71 -6.90
C LEU A 373 16.49 -10.35 -5.63
N HIS A 374 17.62 -11.01 -5.74
CA HIS A 374 18.25 -11.90 -4.73
C HIS A 374 18.32 -11.37 -3.29
N ASP A 375 18.23 -10.07 -3.10
CA ASP A 375 18.34 -9.44 -1.80
C ASP A 375 17.12 -8.54 -1.48
N LEU A 376 16.03 -8.66 -2.25
CA LEU A 376 14.83 -7.87 -1.97
C LEU A 376 13.97 -8.57 -0.92
N PRO A 377 13.80 -7.96 0.26
CA PRO A 377 12.80 -8.42 1.20
C PRO A 377 11.41 -8.24 0.58
N LEU A 378 10.55 -9.24 0.68
CA LEU A 378 9.12 -9.07 0.41
C LEU A 378 8.75 -8.22 -0.81
N VAL A 379 9.12 -8.64 -2.01
CA VAL A 379 8.59 -7.98 -3.18
C VAL A 379 7.15 -8.46 -3.40
N MET A 380 6.20 -7.68 -2.90
CA MET A 380 4.78 -7.71 -3.32
C MET A 380 4.01 -9.02 -3.15
N ASP A 381 4.49 -9.92 -2.32
CA ASP A 381 3.78 -11.12 -1.98
C ASP A 381 3.50 -11.15 -0.47
N VAL A 382 2.25 -11.34 -0.11
CA VAL A 382 1.85 -11.53 1.28
C VAL A 382 2.27 -12.91 1.82
N ARG A 383 2.79 -13.81 0.96
CA ARG A 383 3.25 -15.16 1.34
C ARG A 383 4.66 -15.13 1.94
N PRO A 384 5.00 -16.10 2.81
CA PRO A 384 6.35 -16.23 3.34
C PRO A 384 7.40 -16.43 2.23
N SER A 385 8.57 -15.80 2.38
CA SER A 385 9.72 -15.99 1.49
C SER A 385 10.95 -16.45 2.30
N ALA A 386 11.71 -17.41 1.77
CA ALA A 386 12.95 -17.89 2.39
C ALA A 386 14.10 -16.86 2.35
N HIS A 387 14.01 -15.85 1.48
CA HIS A 387 15.07 -14.84 1.25
C HIS A 387 14.76 -13.47 1.86
N ARG A 388 13.98 -13.46 2.94
CA ARG A 388 13.45 -12.24 3.53
C ARG A 388 14.47 -11.53 4.40
N SER A 389 14.76 -10.24 4.12
CA SER A 389 15.37 -9.33 5.08
C SER A 389 14.37 -8.94 6.16
N ALA A 390 14.86 -8.50 7.32
CA ALA A 390 14.01 -7.93 8.34
C ALA A 390 13.25 -6.69 7.80
N VAL A 391 12.04 -6.48 8.27
CA VAL A 391 11.27 -5.28 7.97
C VAL A 391 11.29 -4.33 9.15
N ALA A 392 11.56 -3.05 8.89
CA ALA A 392 11.37 -1.97 9.85
C ALA A 392 9.91 -1.53 9.83
N ILE A 393 9.26 -1.61 10.97
CA ILE A 393 7.84 -1.27 11.11
C ILE A 393 7.72 0.09 11.77
N ARG A 394 6.99 1.00 11.11
CA ARG A 394 6.63 2.29 11.70
C ARG A 394 5.68 2.07 12.88
N PRO A 395 5.84 2.78 14.01
CA PRO A 395 5.18 2.43 15.27
C PRO A 395 3.69 2.84 15.34
N SER A 396 2.96 2.85 14.23
CA SER A 396 1.56 3.29 14.19
C SER A 396 0.64 2.42 15.04
N ALA A 397 0.74 1.10 14.92
CA ALA A 397 -0.08 0.18 15.72
C ALA A 397 0.18 0.30 17.23
N THR A 398 1.42 0.69 17.61
CA THR A 398 1.83 0.89 19.00
C THR A 398 1.38 2.24 19.56
N THR A 399 1.46 3.30 18.75
CA THR A 399 1.17 4.68 19.16
C THR A 399 -0.29 5.08 18.92
N GLY A 400 -1.03 4.31 18.14
CA GLY A 400 -2.45 4.55 17.89
C GLY A 400 -2.72 5.93 17.29
N GLY A 401 -3.67 6.65 17.84
CA GLY A 401 -4.04 8.01 17.43
C GLY A 401 -2.91 9.04 17.57
N SER A 402 -1.84 8.73 18.32
CA SER A 402 -0.66 9.60 18.48
C SER A 402 0.36 9.42 17.35
N TYR A 403 0.14 8.53 16.39
CA TYR A 403 1.12 8.25 15.34
C TYR A 403 1.50 9.50 14.52
N GLU A 404 0.54 10.29 14.08
CA GLU A 404 0.81 11.49 13.26
C GLU A 404 1.70 12.52 13.96
N PRO A 405 1.44 12.93 15.23
CA PRO A 405 2.38 13.78 15.95
C PRO A 405 3.74 13.11 16.20
N VAL A 406 3.80 11.79 16.42
CA VAL A 406 5.07 11.05 16.61
C VAL A 406 5.93 11.11 15.34
N THR A 407 5.39 10.71 14.18
CA THR A 407 6.15 10.70 12.92
C THR A 407 6.55 12.13 12.50
N ARG A 408 5.71 13.12 12.75
CA ARG A 408 6.00 14.52 12.47
C ARG A 408 7.15 15.04 13.33
N ALA A 409 7.13 14.81 14.65
CA ALA A 409 8.21 15.20 15.56
C ALA A 409 9.53 14.54 15.13
N TYR A 410 9.48 13.24 14.80
CA TYR A 410 10.64 12.50 14.36
C TYR A 410 11.24 13.06 13.06
N ALA A 411 10.41 13.25 12.02
CA ALA A 411 10.87 13.77 10.73
C ALA A 411 11.43 15.20 10.85
N GLN A 412 10.83 16.06 11.67
CA GLN A 412 11.29 17.43 11.92
C GLN A 412 12.63 17.44 12.66
N SER A 413 12.77 16.62 13.71
CA SER A 413 14.02 16.54 14.49
C SER A 413 15.19 16.05 13.65
N LEU A 414 14.97 15.00 12.84
CA LEU A 414 15.99 14.53 11.90
C LEU A 414 16.29 15.58 10.83
N HIS A 415 15.28 16.23 10.27
CA HIS A 415 15.48 17.26 9.24
C HIS A 415 16.35 18.42 9.76
N ALA A 416 16.17 18.85 11.02
CA ALA A 416 17.03 19.85 11.66
C ALA A 416 18.50 19.38 11.75
N VAL A 417 18.74 18.07 11.91
CA VAL A 417 20.11 17.52 11.85
C VAL A 417 20.65 17.57 10.42
N LEU A 418 19.85 17.16 9.44
CA LEU A 418 20.26 17.12 8.02
C LEU A 418 20.61 18.51 7.48
N THR A 419 19.84 19.53 7.85
CA THR A 419 20.09 20.94 7.48
C THR A 419 21.23 21.59 8.27
N GLY A 420 21.70 20.94 9.34
CA GLY A 420 22.76 21.48 10.20
C GLY A 420 22.25 22.45 11.27
N GLU A 421 20.95 22.60 11.40
CA GLU A 421 20.33 23.46 12.42
C GLU A 421 20.60 22.95 13.86
N LYS A 422 20.62 21.60 14.01
CA LYS A 422 20.89 20.98 15.33
C LYS A 422 21.95 19.87 15.24
N PRO A 423 22.78 19.69 16.30
CA PRO A 423 23.59 18.49 16.46
C PRO A 423 22.71 17.25 16.67
N ALA A 424 23.11 16.10 16.12
CA ALA A 424 22.32 14.87 16.17
C ALA A 424 21.99 14.40 17.61
N ALA A 425 22.95 14.49 18.54
CA ALA A 425 22.73 14.10 19.94
C ALA A 425 21.69 15.00 20.64
N ALA A 426 21.76 16.33 20.41
CA ALA A 426 20.78 17.25 20.98
C ALA A 426 19.38 17.03 20.39
N ALA A 427 19.30 16.84 19.07
CA ALA A 427 18.02 16.56 18.40
C ALA A 427 17.38 15.25 18.87
N ALA A 428 18.17 14.19 19.10
CA ALA A 428 17.67 12.93 19.62
C ALA A 428 17.15 13.03 21.06
N ALA A 429 17.84 13.77 21.93
CA ALA A 429 17.41 14.01 23.30
C ALA A 429 16.10 14.83 23.35
N GLU A 430 16.03 15.94 22.62
CA GLU A 430 14.81 16.76 22.54
C GLU A 430 13.62 15.95 21.94
N LEU A 431 13.89 15.11 20.94
CA LEU A 431 12.87 14.25 20.37
C LEU A 431 12.34 13.25 21.40
N GLU A 432 13.20 12.62 22.19
CA GLU A 432 12.77 11.71 23.27
C GLU A 432 11.79 12.42 24.23
N GLU A 433 12.11 13.64 24.67
CA GLU A 433 11.22 14.43 25.52
C GLU A 433 9.87 14.73 24.84
N GLN A 434 9.90 15.10 23.56
CA GLN A 434 8.68 15.35 22.77
C GLN A 434 7.83 14.08 22.66
N LEU A 435 8.45 12.92 22.39
CA LEU A 435 7.73 11.67 22.28
C LEU A 435 7.11 11.21 23.60
N VAL A 436 7.80 11.45 24.74
CA VAL A 436 7.22 11.24 26.08
C VAL A 436 5.98 12.13 26.26
N ALA A 437 6.07 13.41 25.92
CA ALA A 437 4.93 14.34 26.03
C ALA A 437 3.75 13.95 25.12
N ILE A 438 4.02 13.46 23.91
CA ILE A 438 2.98 13.04 22.94
C ILE A 438 2.29 11.74 23.37
N THR A 439 3.06 10.76 23.85
CA THR A 439 2.58 9.39 24.02
C THR A 439 2.33 9.00 25.47
N GLY A 440 2.98 9.63 26.42
CA GLY A 440 3.05 9.22 27.82
C GLY A 440 3.84 7.93 28.04
N PHE A 441 4.61 7.46 27.06
CA PHE A 441 5.41 6.25 27.15
C PHE A 441 6.72 6.47 27.91
N LYS A 442 7.32 5.38 28.39
CA LYS A 442 8.60 5.41 29.08
C LYS A 442 9.76 5.35 28.11
N THR A 443 10.90 5.96 28.50
CA THR A 443 12.16 5.84 27.78
C THR A 443 12.91 4.57 28.19
N GLY A 444 13.77 4.07 27.31
CA GLY A 444 14.62 2.92 27.58
C GLY A 444 15.55 2.57 26.44
N PRO A 445 16.39 1.54 26.59
CA PRO A 445 17.29 1.11 25.52
C PRO A 445 16.52 0.50 24.35
N PRO A 446 17.12 0.49 23.13
CA PRO A 446 16.58 -0.22 21.98
C PRO A 446 16.52 -1.73 22.22
N ARG A 447 15.59 -2.43 21.55
CA ARG A 447 15.33 -3.87 21.69
C ARG A 447 15.42 -4.60 20.37
#